data_a33591e1546046472249b9f4bbab38f0
#
_entry.id   a33591e1546046472249b9f4bbab38f0
#
_cell.length_a   1.000
_cell.length_b   1.000
_cell.length_c   1.000
_cell.angle_alpha   90.00
_cell.angle_beta   90.00
_cell.angle_gamma   90.00
#
_symmetry.space_group_name_H-M   'P 1'
#
loop_
_entity.id
_entity.type
_entity.pdbx_description
1 polymer ?
#
loop_
_entity_poly.entity_id
_entity_poly.type
_entity_poly.pdbx_seq_one_letter_code
_entity_poly.pdbx_strand_id
1 'polypeptide(L)'
;MTFFQNLGIIYYLLPFMGVIDNKYGLLFSIFIGRKKFKVKIKNYIVNFKSSEFMIMMDFIGILMYSTSFEITSDKKIHLKLDLKNEFIIPIDGRTIEDNNLIKTLFSGSRHGANFETQSIDFKNFRDKTLVIIEKDGKKIIETSRGIKFYMDSIHPGNTIGEAFVQDIHTIRNDDDYTDKIVVDVGAECGDTALYYASRGAKVFAFEPMKAHYDAMIRNLSLNPELSKRITPINAAIGKDGKLKFYHSNIAEIAGVSSFVYNIHGKDAVIFDNVQGYSLSSAIKEFNIDHIDILKTDCKGCEFFLKEEDLEKVEQVKIEYESFEYTKHTLSQLTKVLDNSGFEYMLYRIDPNRDRFSNLLSGHLFGKKIKSHN
;
A
#
# COMPACT_ATOMS: atom_id res chain seq x y z
N MET A 1 -9.60 9.66 19.07
CA MET A 1 -8.15 9.90 19.24
C MET A 1 -7.88 10.37 20.64
N THR A 2 -6.85 9.84 21.29
CA THR A 2 -6.41 10.29 22.63
C THR A 2 -5.63 11.60 22.52
N PHE A 3 -5.49 12.33 23.64
CA PHE A 3 -4.69 13.56 23.73
C PHE A 3 -3.24 13.38 23.20
N PHE A 4 -2.61 12.27 23.53
CA PHE A 4 -1.24 11.94 23.09
C PHE A 4 -1.14 11.64 21.59
N GLN A 5 -2.14 11.03 21.00
CA GLN A 5 -2.20 10.81 19.54
C GLN A 5 -2.29 12.14 18.78
N ASN A 6 -3.06 13.11 19.32
CA ASN A 6 -3.16 14.45 18.75
C ASN A 6 -1.84 15.23 18.83
N LEU A 7 -1.06 15.08 19.90
CA LEU A 7 0.26 15.70 20.02
C LEU A 7 1.27 15.14 19.01
N GLY A 8 1.28 13.83 18.79
CA GLY A 8 2.13 13.21 17.77
C GLY A 8 1.81 13.72 16.36
N ILE A 9 0.53 13.84 16.04
CA ILE A 9 0.05 14.40 14.77
C ILE A 9 0.51 15.86 14.60
N ILE A 10 0.42 16.68 15.64
CA ILE A 10 0.84 18.08 15.61
C ILE A 10 2.35 18.19 15.33
N TYR A 11 3.17 17.37 15.98
CA TYR A 11 4.61 17.34 15.73
C TYR A 11 4.94 16.95 14.28
N TYR A 12 4.22 15.98 13.74
CA TYR A 12 4.35 15.55 12.34
C TYR A 12 3.92 16.64 11.35
N LEU A 13 2.95 17.48 11.73
CA LEU A 13 2.40 18.57 10.91
C LEU A 13 3.26 19.84 10.86
N LEU A 14 4.03 20.13 11.91
CA LEU A 14 4.77 21.37 12.02
C LEU A 14 5.66 21.70 10.81
N PRO A 15 6.39 20.73 10.22
CA PRO A 15 7.19 20.98 9.02
C PRO A 15 6.34 21.40 7.81
N PHE A 16 5.07 20.97 7.73
CA PHE A 16 4.17 21.18 6.59
C PHE A 16 3.36 22.47 6.65
N MET A 17 3.56 23.30 7.69
CA MET A 17 2.74 24.49 7.92
C MET A 17 3.21 25.76 7.17
N GLY A 18 4.28 25.67 6.39
CA GLY A 18 4.85 26.83 5.69
C GLY A 18 3.94 27.45 4.61
N VAL A 19 3.05 26.65 4.02
CA VAL A 19 2.17 27.06 2.91
C VAL A 19 0.75 27.44 3.34
N ILE A 20 0.44 27.31 4.64
CA ILE A 20 -0.92 27.52 5.17
C ILE A 20 -0.99 28.82 5.96
N ASP A 21 -1.92 29.70 5.58
CA ASP A 21 -2.12 31.00 6.25
C ASP A 21 -2.77 30.87 7.64
N ASN A 22 -3.68 29.92 7.80
CA ASN A 22 -4.41 29.71 9.06
C ASN A 22 -3.89 28.56 9.92
N LYS A 23 -2.60 28.28 9.86
CA LYS A 23 -1.94 27.12 10.51
C LYS A 23 -2.32 26.92 11.97
N TYR A 24 -2.32 27.94 12.79
CA TYR A 24 -2.67 27.82 14.22
C TYR A 24 -4.14 27.44 14.43
N GLY A 25 -5.05 28.02 13.63
CA GLY A 25 -6.47 27.67 13.67
C GLY A 25 -6.74 26.25 13.19
N LEU A 26 -5.96 25.77 12.20
CA LEU A 26 -6.02 24.39 11.73
C LEU A 26 -5.52 23.42 12.81
N LEU A 27 -4.36 23.68 13.40
CA LEU A 27 -3.81 22.89 14.51
C LEU A 27 -4.78 22.81 15.69
N PHE A 28 -5.37 23.92 16.08
CA PHE A 28 -6.38 23.94 17.14
C PHE A 28 -7.61 23.10 16.77
N SER A 29 -8.07 23.19 15.52
CA SER A 29 -9.21 22.40 15.03
C SER A 29 -8.94 20.89 15.07
N ILE A 30 -7.73 20.48 14.74
CA ILE A 30 -7.26 19.08 14.82
C ILE A 30 -7.20 18.66 16.30
N PHE A 31 -6.60 19.49 17.15
CA PHE A 31 -6.43 19.20 18.56
C PHE A 31 -7.76 18.96 19.28
N ILE A 32 -8.79 19.76 19.01
CA ILE A 32 -10.12 19.60 19.61
C ILE A 32 -11.03 18.61 18.87
N GLY A 33 -10.51 17.91 17.86
CA GLY A 33 -11.21 16.85 17.14
C GLY A 33 -12.41 17.34 16.31
N ARG A 34 -12.31 18.51 15.66
CA ARG A 34 -13.39 19.00 14.79
C ARG A 34 -13.66 18.03 13.65
N LYS A 35 -14.94 17.91 13.27
CA LYS A 35 -15.39 17.08 12.14
C LYS A 35 -15.07 17.66 10.76
N LYS A 36 -14.69 18.93 10.69
CA LYS A 36 -14.35 19.64 9.44
C LYS A 36 -13.13 20.50 9.67
N PHE A 37 -12.24 20.50 8.69
CA PHE A 37 -11.01 21.31 8.65
C PHE A 37 -11.10 22.32 7.52
N LYS A 38 -10.59 23.52 7.79
CA LYS A 38 -10.43 24.57 6.80
C LYS A 38 -8.95 24.87 6.63
N VAL A 39 -8.43 24.65 5.42
CA VAL A 39 -7.07 24.96 5.04
C VAL A 39 -7.10 26.22 4.20
N LYS A 40 -6.54 27.33 4.72
CA LYS A 40 -6.47 28.59 3.99
C LYS A 40 -5.11 28.70 3.31
N ILE A 41 -5.12 28.90 2.00
CA ILE A 41 -3.95 29.05 1.16
C ILE A 41 -4.16 30.28 0.30
N LYS A 42 -3.38 31.33 0.53
CA LYS A 42 -3.60 32.65 -0.11
C LYS A 42 -5.05 33.11 0.15
N ASN A 43 -5.79 33.43 -0.88
CA ASN A 43 -7.17 33.90 -0.80
C ASN A 43 -8.23 32.78 -0.85
N TYR A 44 -7.80 31.53 -0.87
CA TYR A 44 -8.69 30.38 -1.04
C TYR A 44 -8.81 29.56 0.23
N ILE A 45 -9.99 28.95 0.42
CA ILE A 45 -10.26 28.05 1.53
C ILE A 45 -10.62 26.68 0.94
N VAL A 46 -9.84 25.68 1.29
CA VAL A 46 -10.10 24.28 0.97
C VAL A 46 -10.70 23.59 2.19
N ASN A 47 -11.84 22.93 2.01
CA ASN A 47 -12.53 22.25 3.09
C ASN A 47 -12.25 20.74 3.03
N PHE A 48 -12.01 20.15 4.21
CA PHE A 48 -11.83 18.70 4.38
C PHE A 48 -12.72 18.21 5.51
N LYS A 49 -13.22 16.99 5.41
CA LYS A 49 -13.87 16.28 6.53
C LYS A 49 -12.79 15.64 7.41
N SER A 50 -13.14 15.28 8.63
CA SER A 50 -12.19 14.53 9.50
C SER A 50 -11.81 13.16 8.94
N SER A 51 -12.68 12.53 8.15
CA SER A 51 -12.38 11.31 7.40
C SER A 51 -11.35 11.51 6.27
N GLU A 52 -11.20 12.75 5.79
CA GLU A 52 -10.25 13.14 4.74
C GLU A 52 -8.93 13.69 5.33
N PHE A 53 -8.65 13.39 6.59
CA PHE A 53 -7.48 13.94 7.29
C PHE A 53 -6.17 13.62 6.56
N MET A 54 -5.99 12.37 6.13
CA MET A 54 -4.77 11.96 5.40
C MET A 54 -4.67 12.65 4.04
N ILE A 55 -5.79 12.77 3.31
CA ILE A 55 -5.82 13.50 2.04
C ILE A 55 -5.45 14.97 2.25
N MET A 56 -5.95 15.60 3.31
CA MET A 56 -5.56 16.96 3.68
C MET A 56 -4.06 17.06 3.92
N MET A 57 -3.47 16.06 4.57
CA MET A 57 -2.03 16.03 4.83
C MET A 57 -1.21 15.89 3.56
N ASP A 58 -1.62 14.96 2.68
CA ASP A 58 -0.96 14.75 1.40
C ASP A 58 -1.08 16.01 0.52
N PHE A 59 -2.24 16.66 0.53
CA PHE A 59 -2.49 17.90 -0.19
C PHE A 59 -1.57 19.04 0.29
N ILE A 60 -1.46 19.23 1.60
CA ILE A 60 -0.55 20.24 2.17
C ILE A 60 0.90 19.88 1.85
N GLY A 61 1.24 18.61 1.98
CA GLY A 61 2.57 18.08 1.73
C GLY A 61 3.04 18.35 0.30
N ILE A 62 2.20 18.05 -0.71
CA ILE A 62 2.61 18.25 -2.09
C ILE A 62 2.78 19.73 -2.44
N LEU A 63 1.99 20.63 -1.87
CA LEU A 63 2.20 22.06 -2.04
C LEU A 63 3.57 22.52 -1.51
N MET A 64 4.08 21.89 -0.47
CA MET A 64 5.42 22.18 0.05
C MET A 64 6.55 21.61 -0.81
N TYR A 65 6.32 20.43 -1.40
CA TYR A 65 7.32 19.81 -2.29
C TYR A 65 7.31 20.42 -3.69
N SER A 66 6.30 21.22 -4.03
CA SER A 66 6.26 21.92 -5.31
C SER A 66 7.30 23.04 -5.36
N THR A 67 7.90 23.21 -6.53
CA THR A 67 8.78 24.36 -6.79
C THR A 67 7.98 25.67 -6.85
N SER A 68 6.74 25.57 -7.35
CA SER A 68 5.77 26.67 -7.33
C SER A 68 4.35 26.14 -7.52
N PHE A 69 3.37 26.87 -7.06
CA PHE A 69 1.97 26.63 -7.37
C PHE A 69 1.19 27.94 -7.55
N GLU A 70 0.19 27.87 -8.41
CA GLU A 70 -0.75 28.96 -8.65
C GLU A 70 -2.18 28.44 -8.49
N ILE A 71 -3.06 29.30 -7.96
CA ILE A 71 -4.48 28.99 -7.82
C ILE A 71 -5.24 29.90 -8.78
N THR A 72 -5.95 29.27 -9.70
CA THR A 72 -6.71 29.97 -10.76
C THR A 72 -8.12 30.32 -10.30
N SER A 73 -8.77 31.22 -11.03
CA SER A 73 -10.13 31.69 -10.72
C SER A 73 -11.19 30.58 -10.82
N ASP A 74 -10.93 29.53 -11.61
CA ASP A 74 -11.80 28.34 -11.75
C ASP A 74 -11.52 27.28 -10.65
N LYS A 75 -10.83 27.68 -9.57
CA LYS A 75 -10.54 26.87 -8.38
C LYS A 75 -9.71 25.62 -8.67
N LYS A 76 -8.74 25.74 -9.55
CA LYS A 76 -7.73 24.72 -9.77
C LYS A 76 -6.37 25.19 -9.25
N ILE A 77 -5.57 24.24 -8.80
CA ILE A 77 -4.19 24.45 -8.44
C ILE A 77 -3.32 23.93 -9.58
N HIS A 78 -2.56 24.83 -10.17
CA HIS A 78 -1.49 24.53 -11.10
C HIS A 78 -0.22 24.32 -10.28
N LEU A 79 0.26 23.10 -10.21
CA LEU A 79 1.35 22.67 -9.33
C LEU A 79 2.54 22.27 -10.19
N LYS A 80 3.69 22.90 -9.97
CA LYS A 80 4.94 22.56 -10.66
C LYS A 80 5.86 21.84 -9.68
N LEU A 81 6.26 20.63 -10.01
CA LEU A 81 7.25 19.85 -9.24
C LEU A 81 8.67 20.14 -9.74
N ASP A 82 8.80 20.45 -11.01
CA ASP A 82 10.04 20.84 -11.68
C ASP A 82 9.76 21.88 -12.79
N LEU A 83 10.76 22.16 -13.63
CA LEU A 83 10.62 23.14 -14.71
C LEU A 83 9.76 22.67 -15.88
N LYS A 84 9.51 21.36 -16.02
CA LYS A 84 8.84 20.77 -17.19
C LYS A 84 7.41 20.33 -16.90
N ASN A 85 7.16 19.84 -15.71
CA ASN A 85 5.95 19.09 -15.37
C ASN A 85 5.01 19.92 -14.53
N GLU A 86 3.82 20.12 -15.05
CA GLU A 86 2.73 20.81 -14.36
C GLU A 86 1.55 19.86 -14.16
N PHE A 87 1.02 19.83 -12.95
CA PHE A 87 -0.14 19.04 -12.57
C PHE A 87 -1.28 19.94 -12.16
N ILE A 88 -2.48 19.63 -12.60
CA ILE A 88 -3.68 20.41 -12.29
C ILE A 88 -4.54 19.63 -11.32
N ILE A 89 -4.82 20.23 -10.17
CA ILE A 89 -5.57 19.60 -9.08
C ILE A 89 -6.76 20.51 -8.73
N PRO A 90 -8.00 20.00 -8.76
CA PRO A 90 -9.16 20.80 -8.35
C PRO A 90 -9.14 21.05 -6.83
N ILE A 91 -9.53 22.26 -6.41
CA ILE A 91 -9.69 22.62 -4.98
C ILE A 91 -10.91 21.92 -4.38
N ASP A 92 -12.04 21.99 -5.09
CA ASP A 92 -13.32 21.42 -4.68
C ASP A 92 -13.73 20.32 -5.67
N GLY A 93 -14.57 19.40 -5.23
CA GLY A 93 -15.12 18.34 -6.09
C GLY A 93 -14.08 17.33 -6.61
N ARG A 94 -13.01 17.14 -5.85
CA ARG A 94 -11.95 16.15 -6.18
C ARG A 94 -12.52 14.75 -6.31
N THR A 95 -12.14 14.07 -7.37
CA THR A 95 -12.42 12.65 -7.61
C THR A 95 -11.48 11.77 -6.79
N ILE A 96 -11.72 10.46 -6.77
CA ILE A 96 -10.78 9.47 -6.23
C ILE A 96 -9.44 9.57 -6.98
N GLU A 97 -9.47 9.72 -8.30
CA GLU A 97 -8.26 9.88 -9.11
C GLU A 97 -7.45 11.12 -8.73
N ASP A 98 -8.13 12.25 -8.44
CA ASP A 98 -7.44 13.48 -8.01
C ASP A 98 -6.78 13.31 -6.63
N ASN A 99 -7.47 12.67 -5.70
CA ASN A 99 -6.92 12.38 -4.38
C ASN A 99 -5.74 11.41 -4.47
N ASN A 100 -5.85 10.39 -5.31
CA ASN A 100 -4.77 9.44 -5.53
C ASN A 100 -3.58 10.08 -6.24
N LEU A 101 -3.82 11.00 -7.19
CA LEU A 101 -2.77 11.79 -7.82
C LEU A 101 -2.01 12.61 -6.76
N ILE A 102 -2.72 13.34 -5.90
CA ILE A 102 -2.11 14.12 -4.80
C ILE A 102 -1.21 13.23 -3.94
N LYS A 103 -1.72 12.09 -3.51
CA LYS A 103 -0.98 11.09 -2.72
C LYS A 103 0.27 10.59 -3.44
N THR A 104 0.12 10.22 -4.72
CA THR A 104 1.23 9.71 -5.54
C THR A 104 2.33 10.75 -5.69
N LEU A 105 1.96 11.97 -6.03
CA LEU A 105 2.91 13.08 -6.18
C LEU A 105 3.64 13.36 -4.87
N PHE A 106 2.93 13.43 -3.75
CA PHE A 106 3.52 13.68 -2.45
C PHE A 106 4.43 12.54 -2.00
N SER A 107 3.94 11.31 -2.03
CA SER A 107 4.72 10.13 -1.62
C SER A 107 5.94 9.94 -2.51
N GLY A 108 5.78 10.04 -3.82
CA GLY A 108 6.89 9.92 -4.76
C GLY A 108 7.93 11.02 -4.58
N SER A 109 7.53 12.30 -4.50
CA SER A 109 8.45 13.41 -4.27
C SER A 109 9.24 13.25 -2.97
N ARG A 110 8.58 12.79 -1.93
CA ARG A 110 9.20 12.53 -0.62
C ARG A 110 10.29 11.46 -0.69
N HIS A 111 10.19 10.51 -1.62
CA HIS A 111 11.13 9.41 -1.81
C HIS A 111 12.04 9.58 -3.04
N GLY A 112 12.05 10.79 -3.61
CA GLY A 112 12.95 11.16 -4.72
C GLY A 112 12.52 10.60 -6.07
N ALA A 113 11.21 10.39 -6.28
CA ALA A 113 10.69 10.04 -7.61
C ALA A 113 10.73 11.25 -8.54
N ASN A 114 11.00 10.99 -9.81
CA ASN A 114 10.80 11.93 -10.90
C ASN A 114 9.43 11.68 -11.54
N PHE A 115 8.77 12.73 -11.99
CA PHE A 115 7.49 12.62 -12.66
C PHE A 115 7.57 13.15 -14.08
N GLU A 116 6.89 12.50 -14.99
CA GLU A 116 6.72 12.93 -16.39
C GLU A 116 5.23 12.88 -16.75
N THR A 117 4.81 13.77 -17.62
CA THR A 117 3.42 13.85 -18.12
C THR A 117 3.25 13.32 -19.53
N GLN A 118 4.33 12.84 -20.13
CA GLN A 118 4.34 12.25 -21.46
C GLN A 118 5.02 10.89 -21.40
N SER A 119 4.60 9.97 -22.27
CA SER A 119 5.24 8.66 -22.37
C SER A 119 6.71 8.82 -22.76
N ILE A 120 7.59 8.13 -22.05
CA ILE A 120 9.03 8.12 -22.27
C ILE A 120 9.53 6.69 -22.50
N ASP A 121 10.71 6.54 -23.10
CA ASP A 121 11.37 5.27 -23.25
C ASP A 121 12.23 4.98 -22.00
N PHE A 122 11.80 4.01 -21.19
CA PHE A 122 12.51 3.61 -19.99
C PHE A 122 13.70 2.72 -20.33
N LYS A 123 14.90 3.21 -20.08
CA LYS A 123 16.17 2.46 -20.34
C LYS A 123 16.82 1.93 -19.06
N ASN A 124 16.43 2.45 -17.89
CA ASN A 124 17.02 2.08 -16.61
C ASN A 124 15.93 1.60 -15.64
N PHE A 125 15.92 0.32 -15.30
CA PHE A 125 14.97 -0.29 -14.38
C PHE A 125 15.07 0.22 -12.92
N ARG A 126 16.17 0.87 -12.56
CA ARG A 126 16.37 1.46 -11.24
C ARG A 126 15.99 2.93 -11.19
N ASP A 127 15.60 3.51 -12.30
CA ASP A 127 15.08 4.87 -12.32
C ASP A 127 13.74 4.92 -11.58
N LYS A 128 13.59 5.93 -10.73
CA LYS A 128 12.37 6.22 -9.97
C LYS A 128 11.41 7.12 -10.74
N THR A 129 11.48 7.13 -12.04
CA THR A 129 10.60 7.94 -12.88
C THR A 129 9.22 7.31 -12.98
N LEU A 130 8.21 8.13 -12.73
CA LEU A 130 6.80 7.81 -12.84
C LEU A 130 6.18 8.68 -13.92
N VAL A 131 5.49 8.06 -14.88
CA VAL A 131 4.80 8.76 -15.96
C VAL A 131 3.31 8.78 -15.67
N ILE A 132 2.71 9.96 -15.62
CA ILE A 132 1.28 10.14 -15.40
C ILE A 132 0.67 10.61 -16.70
N ILE A 133 -0.16 9.77 -17.31
CA ILE A 133 -0.83 10.04 -18.58
C ILE A 133 -2.34 10.03 -18.40
N GLU A 134 -3.04 10.81 -19.22
CA GLU A 134 -4.49 10.75 -19.34
C GLU A 134 -4.85 10.10 -20.67
N LYS A 135 -5.65 9.05 -20.62
CA LYS A 135 -6.12 8.32 -21.79
C LYS A 135 -7.61 7.99 -21.62
N ASP A 136 -8.41 8.34 -22.59
CA ASP A 136 -9.87 8.08 -22.60
C ASP A 136 -10.58 8.57 -21.33
N GLY A 137 -10.16 9.75 -20.81
CA GLY A 137 -10.67 10.36 -19.59
C GLY A 137 -10.28 9.63 -18.30
N LYS A 138 -9.29 8.73 -18.36
CA LYS A 138 -8.73 8.01 -17.22
C LYS A 138 -7.27 8.40 -17.02
N LYS A 139 -6.91 8.64 -15.74
CA LYS A 139 -5.51 8.83 -15.37
C LYS A 139 -4.85 7.48 -15.16
N ILE A 140 -3.72 7.28 -15.80
CA ILE A 140 -2.89 6.07 -15.69
C ILE A 140 -1.50 6.50 -15.21
N ILE A 141 -0.96 5.76 -14.27
CA ILE A 141 0.44 5.87 -13.85
C ILE A 141 1.24 4.70 -14.42
N GLU A 142 2.39 5.01 -15.01
CA GLU A 142 3.33 4.02 -15.53
C GLU A 142 4.65 4.14 -14.77
N THR A 143 5.16 3.02 -14.29
CA THR A 143 6.42 2.94 -13.56
C THR A 143 7.61 2.84 -14.52
N SER A 144 8.82 3.03 -14.01
CA SER A 144 10.08 2.87 -14.76
C SER A 144 10.29 1.48 -15.39
N ARG A 145 9.50 0.49 -14.98
CA ARG A 145 9.48 -0.86 -15.60
C ARG A 145 8.38 -1.03 -16.65
N GLY A 146 7.67 0.04 -17.01
CA GLY A 146 6.55 -0.01 -17.95
C GLY A 146 5.27 -0.62 -17.38
N ILE A 147 5.19 -0.84 -16.07
CA ILE A 147 4.00 -1.37 -15.41
C ILE A 147 2.99 -0.25 -15.24
N LYS A 148 1.74 -0.49 -15.64
CA LYS A 148 0.68 0.50 -15.68
C LYS A 148 -0.43 0.20 -14.68
N PHE A 149 -0.94 1.27 -14.07
CA PHE A 149 -2.08 1.20 -13.15
C PHE A 149 -3.08 2.31 -13.46
N TYR A 150 -4.37 1.99 -13.35
CA TYR A 150 -5.38 3.04 -13.25
C TYR A 150 -5.24 3.78 -11.94
N MET A 151 -5.21 5.11 -11.98
CA MET A 151 -5.04 5.95 -10.79
C MET A 151 -6.18 5.76 -9.77
N ASP A 152 -7.38 5.42 -10.22
CA ASP A 152 -8.54 5.14 -9.39
C ASP A 152 -8.56 3.70 -8.80
N SER A 153 -7.61 2.85 -9.20
CA SER A 153 -7.51 1.43 -8.80
C SER A 153 -6.28 1.12 -7.95
N ILE A 154 -5.62 2.13 -7.41
CA ILE A 154 -4.41 1.96 -6.58
C ILE A 154 -4.60 2.57 -5.20
N HIS A 155 -3.77 2.11 -4.27
CA HIS A 155 -3.53 2.74 -2.98
C HIS A 155 -2.19 3.48 -3.03
N PRO A 156 -2.13 4.75 -3.44
CA PRO A 156 -0.92 5.37 -4.00
C PRO A 156 0.27 5.41 -3.06
N GLY A 157 0.02 5.52 -1.75
CA GLY A 157 1.09 5.58 -0.76
C GLY A 157 1.89 4.29 -0.71
N ASN A 158 1.20 3.18 -0.69
CA ASN A 158 1.78 1.85 -0.53
C ASN A 158 2.10 1.25 -1.91
N THR A 159 1.12 1.22 -2.81
CA THR A 159 1.27 0.60 -4.14
C THR A 159 2.43 1.18 -4.93
N ILE A 160 2.48 2.49 -5.11
CA ILE A 160 3.50 3.12 -5.94
C ILE A 160 4.73 3.47 -5.12
N GLY A 161 4.53 4.07 -3.92
CA GLY A 161 5.63 4.53 -3.07
C GLY A 161 6.50 3.39 -2.59
N GLU A 162 5.93 2.37 -2.01
CA GLU A 162 6.66 1.25 -1.42
C GLU A 162 7.18 0.27 -2.48
N ALA A 163 6.30 -0.18 -3.39
CA ALA A 163 6.66 -1.22 -4.34
C ALA A 163 7.63 -0.74 -5.45
N PHE A 164 7.44 0.48 -5.98
CA PHE A 164 8.15 0.91 -7.18
C PHE A 164 9.12 2.09 -6.98
N VAL A 165 8.96 2.88 -5.92
CA VAL A 165 9.87 3.99 -5.62
C VAL A 165 10.90 3.59 -4.57
N GLN A 166 10.46 2.91 -3.51
CA GLN A 166 11.33 2.44 -2.43
C GLN A 166 11.88 1.04 -2.68
N ASP A 167 11.23 0.26 -3.55
CA ASP A 167 11.61 -1.10 -3.93
C ASP A 167 11.71 -2.05 -2.71
N ILE A 168 10.74 -1.94 -1.78
CA ILE A 168 10.78 -2.69 -0.52
C ILE A 168 10.62 -4.20 -0.70
N HIS A 169 10.24 -4.66 -1.91
CA HIS A 169 10.06 -6.08 -2.22
C HIS A 169 11.35 -6.77 -2.66
N THR A 170 12.42 -6.02 -2.89
CA THR A 170 13.74 -6.58 -3.18
C THR A 170 14.38 -7.15 -1.92
N ILE A 171 14.67 -8.46 -1.92
CA ILE A 171 15.25 -9.13 -0.75
C ILE A 171 16.77 -9.00 -0.72
N ARG A 172 17.46 -9.02 -1.87
CA ARG A 172 18.95 -9.06 -1.97
C ARG A 172 19.52 -8.41 -3.22
N ASN A 173 19.08 -7.30 -3.71
CA ASN A 173 19.52 -6.75 -5.00
C ASN A 173 19.36 -7.74 -6.18
N ASP A 174 18.66 -8.85 -5.98
CA ASP A 174 18.38 -9.86 -6.96
C ASP A 174 17.09 -9.47 -7.67
N ASP A 175 17.25 -8.85 -8.82
CA ASP A 175 16.11 -8.38 -9.62
C ASP A 175 15.55 -9.47 -10.56
N ASP A 176 16.16 -10.65 -10.59
CA ASP A 176 15.76 -11.75 -11.45
C ASP A 176 14.99 -12.83 -10.67
N TYR A 177 13.70 -12.91 -10.97
CA TYR A 177 12.81 -13.96 -10.45
C TYR A 177 12.35 -14.91 -11.57
N THR A 178 13.13 -15.02 -12.65
CA THR A 178 12.81 -15.91 -13.77
C THR A 178 12.58 -17.35 -13.28
N ASP A 179 11.45 -17.92 -13.71
CA ASP A 179 10.96 -19.26 -13.34
C ASP A 179 10.68 -19.48 -11.85
N LYS A 180 10.73 -18.43 -11.04
CA LYS A 180 10.33 -18.49 -9.63
C LYS A 180 8.82 -18.51 -9.47
N ILE A 181 8.33 -19.30 -8.51
CA ILE A 181 6.94 -19.32 -8.11
C ILE A 181 6.76 -18.44 -6.87
N VAL A 182 5.96 -17.40 -7.01
CA VAL A 182 5.60 -16.49 -5.93
C VAL A 182 4.14 -16.69 -5.56
N VAL A 183 3.88 -16.85 -4.27
CA VAL A 183 2.54 -16.74 -3.70
C VAL A 183 2.44 -15.40 -3.00
N ASP A 184 1.58 -14.53 -3.54
CA ASP A 184 1.33 -13.17 -3.05
C ASP A 184 -0.01 -13.15 -2.30
N VAL A 185 0.04 -13.04 -1.00
CA VAL A 185 -1.13 -13.02 -0.11
C VAL A 185 -1.40 -11.59 0.34
N GLY A 186 -2.61 -11.12 0.05
CA GLY A 186 -2.97 -9.71 0.15
C GLY A 186 -2.43 -8.96 -1.06
N ALA A 187 -2.83 -9.39 -2.26
CA ALA A 187 -2.35 -8.84 -3.52
C ALA A 187 -3.00 -7.49 -3.87
N GLU A 188 -4.01 -7.08 -3.12
CA GLU A 188 -4.72 -5.81 -3.25
C GLU A 188 -5.05 -5.47 -4.72
N CYS A 189 -4.50 -4.40 -5.25
CA CYS A 189 -4.70 -3.96 -6.63
C CYS A 189 -3.75 -4.63 -7.64
N GLY A 190 -2.96 -5.63 -7.21
CA GLY A 190 -2.04 -6.42 -8.03
C GLY A 190 -0.67 -5.78 -8.23
N ASP A 191 -0.29 -4.83 -7.41
CA ASP A 191 1.01 -4.13 -7.48
C ASP A 191 2.17 -5.08 -7.26
N THR A 192 2.17 -5.84 -6.17
CA THR A 192 3.20 -6.83 -5.88
C THR A 192 3.19 -7.99 -6.86
N ALA A 193 2.02 -8.43 -7.31
CA ALA A 193 1.93 -9.44 -8.34
C ALA A 193 2.59 -8.99 -9.65
N LEU A 194 2.29 -7.77 -10.10
CA LEU A 194 2.92 -7.17 -11.29
C LEU A 194 4.41 -6.90 -11.07
N TYR A 195 4.82 -6.51 -9.86
CA TYR A 195 6.21 -6.34 -9.49
C TYR A 195 7.02 -7.62 -9.72
N TYR A 196 6.57 -8.74 -9.17
CA TYR A 196 7.26 -10.03 -9.33
C TYR A 196 7.16 -10.58 -10.75
N ALA A 197 6.01 -10.45 -11.40
CA ALA A 197 5.84 -10.86 -12.80
C ALA A 197 6.75 -10.10 -13.76
N SER A 198 6.99 -8.80 -13.52
CA SER A 198 7.92 -7.98 -14.33
C SER A 198 9.38 -8.43 -14.20
N ARG A 199 9.70 -9.23 -13.19
CA ARG A 199 11.01 -9.85 -12.95
C ARG A 199 11.07 -11.32 -13.35
N GLY A 200 10.03 -11.80 -14.04
CA GLY A 200 10.01 -13.14 -14.63
C GLY A 200 9.28 -14.21 -13.80
N ALA A 201 8.80 -13.88 -12.61
CA ALA A 201 8.10 -14.84 -11.76
C ALA A 201 6.74 -15.28 -12.32
N LYS A 202 6.31 -16.50 -11.97
CA LYS A 202 4.92 -16.94 -12.01
C LYS A 202 4.28 -16.64 -10.65
N VAL A 203 3.16 -15.95 -10.64
CA VAL A 203 2.57 -15.43 -9.40
C VAL A 203 1.16 -15.99 -9.21
N PHE A 204 0.87 -16.50 -8.02
CA PHE A 204 -0.47 -16.79 -7.53
C PHE A 204 -0.87 -15.69 -6.56
N ALA A 205 -1.81 -14.83 -6.98
CA ALA A 205 -2.16 -13.59 -6.29
C ALA A 205 -3.51 -13.73 -5.59
N PHE A 206 -3.50 -13.80 -4.26
CA PHE A 206 -4.69 -13.95 -3.43
C PHE A 206 -5.16 -12.62 -2.88
N GLU A 207 -6.40 -12.24 -3.21
CA GLU A 207 -7.04 -11.04 -2.69
C GLU A 207 -8.50 -11.34 -2.33
N PRO A 208 -8.87 -11.31 -1.04
CA PRO A 208 -10.22 -11.64 -0.59
C PRO A 208 -11.26 -10.56 -0.90
N MET A 209 -10.89 -9.28 -0.81
CA MET A 209 -11.82 -8.17 -1.03
C MET A 209 -12.17 -8.03 -2.50
N LYS A 210 -13.47 -8.21 -2.81
CA LYS A 210 -13.96 -8.16 -4.20
C LYS A 210 -13.59 -6.86 -4.91
N ALA A 211 -13.67 -5.72 -4.22
CA ALA A 211 -13.32 -4.42 -4.79
C ALA A 211 -11.83 -4.33 -5.16
N HIS A 212 -10.94 -4.85 -4.31
CA HIS A 212 -9.50 -4.88 -4.59
C HIS A 212 -9.16 -5.90 -5.67
N TYR A 213 -9.78 -7.07 -5.62
CA TYR A 213 -9.66 -8.07 -6.67
C TYR A 213 -10.06 -7.50 -8.04
N ASP A 214 -11.19 -6.77 -8.12
CA ASP A 214 -11.62 -6.14 -9.36
C ASP A 214 -10.64 -5.03 -9.80
N ALA A 215 -10.06 -4.28 -8.87
CA ALA A 215 -9.00 -3.34 -9.16
C ALA A 215 -7.75 -4.05 -9.72
N MET A 216 -7.36 -5.19 -9.13
CA MET A 216 -6.28 -6.03 -9.67
C MET A 216 -6.58 -6.47 -11.10
N ILE A 217 -7.75 -7.02 -11.39
CA ILE A 217 -8.13 -7.44 -12.74
C ILE A 217 -8.07 -6.28 -13.73
N ARG A 218 -8.53 -5.09 -13.35
CA ARG A 218 -8.43 -3.88 -14.18
C ARG A 218 -6.96 -3.51 -14.46
N ASN A 219 -6.10 -3.54 -13.45
CA ASN A 219 -4.68 -3.22 -13.61
C ASN A 219 -3.96 -4.28 -14.45
N LEU A 220 -4.29 -5.55 -14.28
CA LEU A 220 -3.78 -6.63 -15.12
C LEU A 220 -4.13 -6.42 -16.61
N SER A 221 -5.32 -5.88 -16.91
CA SER A 221 -5.72 -5.58 -18.29
C SER A 221 -4.87 -4.52 -18.98
N LEU A 222 -4.24 -3.63 -18.23
CA LEU A 222 -3.26 -2.67 -18.74
C LEU A 222 -1.89 -3.29 -19.02
N ASN A 223 -1.62 -4.51 -18.51
CA ASN A 223 -0.33 -5.19 -18.55
C ASN A 223 -0.47 -6.61 -19.14
N PRO A 224 -0.95 -6.78 -20.39
CA PRO A 224 -1.35 -8.09 -20.91
C PRO A 224 -0.22 -9.13 -20.95
N GLU A 225 1.02 -8.72 -21.18
CA GLU A 225 2.15 -9.67 -21.20
C GLU A 225 2.50 -10.15 -19.80
N LEU A 226 2.46 -9.29 -18.79
CA LEU A 226 2.71 -9.67 -17.41
C LEU A 226 1.55 -10.49 -16.83
N SER A 227 0.33 -10.18 -17.22
CA SER A 227 -0.86 -10.90 -16.75
C SER A 227 -0.86 -12.39 -17.10
N LYS A 228 -0.16 -12.79 -18.18
CA LYS A 228 0.04 -14.21 -18.53
C LYS A 228 0.79 -15.01 -17.46
N ARG A 229 1.54 -14.33 -16.60
CA ARG A 229 2.33 -14.93 -15.51
C ARG A 229 1.61 -14.88 -14.16
N ILE A 230 0.42 -14.24 -14.10
CA ILE A 230 -0.29 -14.01 -12.85
C ILE A 230 -1.60 -14.80 -12.88
N THR A 231 -1.84 -15.57 -11.82
CA THR A 231 -3.11 -16.25 -11.55
C THR A 231 -3.80 -15.49 -10.42
N PRO A 232 -4.77 -14.60 -10.72
CA PRO A 232 -5.51 -13.86 -9.70
C PRO A 232 -6.56 -14.78 -9.06
N ILE A 233 -6.66 -14.75 -7.73
CA ILE A 233 -7.55 -15.62 -6.95
C ILE A 233 -8.31 -14.77 -5.93
N ASN A 234 -9.65 -14.76 -6.04
CA ASN A 234 -10.48 -14.03 -5.08
C ASN A 234 -10.75 -14.89 -3.85
N ALA A 235 -9.78 -14.99 -2.98
CA ALA A 235 -9.84 -15.77 -1.75
C ALA A 235 -8.87 -15.23 -0.68
N ALA A 236 -9.13 -15.57 0.58
CA ALA A 236 -8.24 -15.31 1.70
C ALA A 236 -7.32 -16.51 1.95
N ILE A 237 -6.08 -16.26 2.35
CA ILE A 237 -5.21 -17.28 2.95
C ILE A 237 -5.30 -17.15 4.48
N GLY A 238 -5.36 -18.28 5.18
CA GLY A 238 -5.37 -18.38 6.64
C GLY A 238 -6.13 -19.60 7.15
N LYS A 239 -7.43 -19.71 6.87
CA LYS A 239 -8.28 -20.82 7.30
C LYS A 239 -9.16 -21.31 6.17
N ASP A 240 -9.44 -22.62 6.15
CA ASP A 240 -10.32 -23.23 5.17
C ASP A 240 -11.79 -22.87 5.42
N GLY A 241 -12.55 -22.73 4.33
CA GLY A 241 -13.99 -22.54 4.34
C GLY A 241 -14.42 -21.08 4.15
N LYS A 242 -15.68 -20.79 4.47
CA LYS A 242 -16.23 -19.44 4.36
C LYS A 242 -15.83 -18.61 5.58
N LEU A 243 -15.15 -17.49 5.35
CA LEU A 243 -14.68 -16.58 6.37
C LEU A 243 -15.49 -15.29 6.32
N LYS A 244 -15.75 -14.70 7.51
CA LYS A 244 -16.19 -13.31 7.62
C LYS A 244 -14.98 -12.41 7.52
N PHE A 245 -14.95 -11.57 6.51
CA PHE A 245 -13.87 -10.64 6.28
C PHE A 245 -14.35 -9.22 6.62
N TYR A 246 -13.75 -8.63 7.65
CA TYR A 246 -14.18 -7.35 8.19
C TYR A 246 -13.44 -6.20 7.51
N HIS A 247 -14.16 -5.16 7.14
CA HIS A 247 -13.60 -3.96 6.53
C HIS A 247 -14.30 -2.69 7.00
N SER A 248 -13.67 -1.57 6.76
CA SER A 248 -14.22 -0.25 7.08
C SER A 248 -15.24 0.20 6.03
N ASN A 249 -16.23 1.01 6.45
CA ASN A 249 -17.15 1.73 5.57
C ASN A 249 -16.46 2.75 4.64
N ILE A 250 -15.20 3.08 4.95
CA ILE A 250 -14.46 4.09 4.24
C ILE A 250 -13.62 3.34 3.21
N ALA A 251 -14.06 3.32 1.96
CA ALA A 251 -13.35 2.70 0.83
C ALA A 251 -11.88 3.16 0.70
N GLU A 252 -11.55 4.30 1.30
CA GLU A 252 -10.21 4.89 1.32
C GLU A 252 -9.26 4.24 2.33
N ILE A 253 -9.76 3.37 3.24
CA ILE A 253 -8.94 2.66 4.24
C ILE A 253 -8.87 1.17 3.85
N ALA A 254 -8.63 0.92 2.59
CA ALA A 254 -8.63 -0.42 2.02
C ALA A 254 -7.55 -1.34 2.64
N GLY A 255 -6.37 -0.80 2.94
CA GLY A 255 -5.27 -1.56 3.57
C GLY A 255 -5.54 -2.09 4.98
N VAL A 256 -6.79 -2.07 5.45
CA VAL A 256 -7.17 -2.36 6.84
C VAL A 256 -8.23 -3.44 6.95
N SER A 257 -8.41 -4.23 5.91
CA SER A 257 -9.38 -5.33 5.89
C SER A 257 -8.75 -6.62 6.42
N SER A 258 -9.49 -7.38 7.26
CA SER A 258 -8.99 -8.62 7.84
C SER A 258 -10.11 -9.57 8.21
N PHE A 259 -9.83 -10.86 8.25
CA PHE A 259 -10.72 -11.84 8.87
C PHE A 259 -10.52 -11.96 10.39
N VAL A 260 -9.57 -11.25 10.95
CA VAL A 260 -9.41 -11.09 12.40
C VAL A 260 -10.33 -9.97 12.86
N TYR A 261 -11.33 -10.33 13.67
CA TYR A 261 -12.34 -9.38 14.15
C TYR A 261 -11.70 -8.22 14.90
N ASN A 262 -12.14 -7.01 14.55
CA ASN A 262 -11.89 -5.78 15.30
C ASN A 262 -10.44 -5.27 15.33
N ILE A 263 -9.70 -5.41 14.23
CA ILE A 263 -8.37 -4.79 14.09
C ILE A 263 -8.42 -3.26 14.29
N HIS A 264 -9.55 -2.62 13.95
CA HIS A 264 -9.68 -1.16 13.89
C HIS A 264 -10.60 -0.55 14.94
N GLY A 265 -10.96 -1.30 15.98
CA GLY A 265 -11.86 -0.83 17.03
C GLY A 265 -13.34 -0.94 16.64
N LYS A 266 -14.23 -0.28 17.43
CA LYS A 266 -15.69 -0.47 17.37
C LYS A 266 -16.37 -0.01 16.08
N ASP A 267 -15.67 0.61 15.15
CA ASP A 267 -16.24 1.24 13.96
C ASP A 267 -16.13 0.38 12.68
N ALA A 268 -15.46 -0.76 12.71
CA ALA A 268 -15.39 -1.71 11.60
C ALA A 268 -16.59 -2.67 11.68
N VAL A 269 -17.69 -2.34 11.03
CA VAL A 269 -18.98 -3.02 11.21
C VAL A 269 -19.41 -3.82 10.00
N ILE A 270 -18.77 -3.68 8.85
CA ILE A 270 -19.14 -4.39 7.64
C ILE A 270 -18.28 -5.63 7.50
N PHE A 271 -18.89 -6.72 7.07
CA PHE A 271 -18.16 -7.92 6.68
C PHE A 271 -18.72 -8.51 5.39
N ASP A 272 -17.83 -9.07 4.59
CA ASP A 272 -18.18 -9.92 3.45
C ASP A 272 -17.86 -11.36 3.77
N ASN A 273 -18.60 -12.29 3.15
CA ASN A 273 -18.24 -13.70 3.19
C ASN A 273 -17.28 -13.98 2.04
N VAL A 274 -16.06 -14.38 2.38
CA VAL A 274 -15.03 -14.71 1.41
C VAL A 274 -14.67 -16.20 1.49
N GLN A 275 -14.21 -16.78 0.38
CA GLN A 275 -13.61 -18.10 0.40
C GLN A 275 -12.24 -18.01 1.05
N GLY A 276 -11.97 -18.88 2.01
CA GLY A 276 -10.68 -19.00 2.68
C GLY A 276 -10.02 -20.34 2.42
N TYR A 277 -8.70 -20.33 2.43
CA TYR A 277 -7.85 -21.51 2.37
C TYR A 277 -6.72 -21.40 3.41
N SER A 278 -6.36 -22.53 4.05
CA SER A 278 -5.01 -22.64 4.62
C SER A 278 -4.00 -22.63 3.46
N LEU A 279 -2.76 -22.26 3.71
CA LEU A 279 -1.76 -22.24 2.63
C LEU A 279 -1.58 -23.64 2.03
N SER A 280 -1.54 -24.68 2.86
CA SER A 280 -1.45 -26.07 2.41
C SER A 280 -2.66 -26.51 1.58
N SER A 281 -3.87 -26.06 1.89
CA SER A 281 -5.07 -26.31 1.06
C SER A 281 -5.01 -25.55 -0.26
N ALA A 282 -4.54 -24.30 -0.26
CA ALA A 282 -4.35 -23.51 -1.47
C ALA A 282 -3.32 -24.14 -2.42
N ILE A 283 -2.21 -24.62 -1.88
CA ILE A 283 -1.17 -25.35 -2.64
C ILE A 283 -1.80 -26.53 -3.40
N LYS A 284 -2.66 -27.29 -2.75
CA LYS A 284 -3.35 -28.44 -3.38
C LYS A 284 -4.39 -28.00 -4.41
N GLU A 285 -5.25 -27.05 -4.04
CA GLU A 285 -6.35 -26.57 -4.88
C GLU A 285 -5.85 -25.96 -6.20
N PHE A 286 -4.80 -25.17 -6.14
CA PHE A 286 -4.25 -24.46 -7.29
C PHE A 286 -3.07 -25.17 -7.95
N ASN A 287 -2.76 -26.41 -7.54
CA ASN A 287 -1.66 -27.23 -8.06
C ASN A 287 -0.31 -26.50 -8.04
N ILE A 288 0.06 -25.95 -6.87
CA ILE A 288 1.33 -25.26 -6.66
C ILE A 288 2.36 -26.31 -6.22
N ASP A 289 3.36 -26.58 -7.05
CA ASP A 289 4.35 -27.62 -6.76
C ASP A 289 5.28 -27.25 -5.62
N HIS A 290 5.77 -25.99 -5.63
CA HIS A 290 6.62 -25.40 -4.61
C HIS A 290 6.41 -23.88 -4.59
N ILE A 291 6.95 -23.22 -3.58
CA ILE A 291 6.88 -21.76 -3.42
C ILE A 291 8.30 -21.26 -3.19
N ASP A 292 8.86 -20.56 -4.18
CA ASP A 292 10.16 -19.91 -4.02
C ASP A 292 10.07 -18.73 -3.05
N ILE A 293 8.98 -17.94 -3.15
CA ILE A 293 8.73 -16.79 -2.28
C ILE A 293 7.26 -16.77 -1.84
N LEU A 294 7.03 -16.85 -0.55
CA LEU A 294 5.75 -16.52 0.08
C LEU A 294 5.80 -15.07 0.56
N LYS A 295 5.08 -14.18 -0.12
CA LYS A 295 4.84 -12.81 0.36
C LYS A 295 3.49 -12.77 1.07
N THR A 296 3.46 -12.22 2.28
CA THR A 296 2.22 -11.95 3.00
C THR A 296 2.17 -10.51 3.45
N ASP A 297 1.06 -9.86 3.14
CA ASP A 297 0.65 -8.56 3.65
C ASP A 297 -0.87 -8.56 3.76
N CYS A 298 -1.39 -9.22 4.78
CA CYS A 298 -2.79 -9.60 4.86
C CYS A 298 -3.45 -9.23 6.19
N LYS A 299 -2.77 -8.41 6.98
CA LYS A 299 -3.29 -7.83 8.21
C LYS A 299 -3.84 -8.89 9.18
N GLY A 300 -3.02 -9.90 9.49
CA GLY A 300 -3.29 -10.93 10.49
C GLY A 300 -3.31 -12.37 9.97
N CYS A 301 -3.32 -12.60 8.66
CA CYS A 301 -3.28 -13.97 8.12
C CYS A 301 -1.94 -14.66 8.40
N GLU A 302 -0.86 -13.92 8.53
CA GLU A 302 0.49 -14.37 8.83
C GLU A 302 0.56 -15.18 10.15
N PHE A 303 -0.33 -14.90 11.10
CA PHE A 303 -0.39 -15.63 12.37
C PHE A 303 -1.13 -16.97 12.31
N PHE A 304 -1.69 -17.30 11.15
CA PHE A 304 -2.34 -18.60 10.92
C PHE A 304 -1.46 -19.58 10.13
N LEU A 305 -0.26 -19.15 9.74
CA LEU A 305 0.74 -20.02 9.15
C LEU A 305 1.16 -21.09 10.15
N LYS A 306 1.27 -22.33 9.67
CA LYS A 306 1.71 -23.48 10.43
C LYS A 306 2.98 -24.07 9.79
N GLU A 307 3.65 -24.94 10.53
CA GLU A 307 4.84 -25.63 10.04
C GLU A 307 4.57 -26.42 8.73
N GLU A 308 3.42 -27.10 8.66
CA GLU A 308 2.97 -27.82 7.45
C GLU A 308 2.78 -26.94 6.22
N ASP A 309 2.39 -25.68 6.42
CA ASP A 309 2.23 -24.70 5.34
C ASP A 309 3.57 -24.30 4.73
N LEU A 310 4.65 -24.36 5.53
CA LEU A 310 5.97 -23.92 5.13
C LEU A 310 6.85 -25.03 4.57
N GLU A 311 6.39 -26.26 4.51
CA GLU A 311 7.19 -27.39 4.00
C GLU A 311 7.74 -27.14 2.60
N LYS A 312 6.91 -26.59 1.70
CA LYS A 312 7.22 -26.31 0.31
C LYS A 312 7.69 -24.88 0.03
N VAL A 313 7.95 -24.10 1.06
CA VAL A 313 8.33 -22.69 0.96
C VAL A 313 9.83 -22.54 1.17
N GLU A 314 10.53 -21.87 0.23
CA GLU A 314 11.96 -21.59 0.34
C GLU A 314 12.27 -20.26 1.03
N GLN A 315 11.51 -19.22 0.71
CA GLN A 315 11.69 -17.88 1.26
C GLN A 315 10.37 -17.29 1.68
N VAL A 316 10.39 -16.47 2.73
CA VAL A 316 9.23 -15.71 3.19
C VAL A 316 9.55 -14.23 3.22
N LYS A 317 8.59 -13.43 2.78
CA LYS A 317 8.53 -11.99 3.00
C LYS A 317 7.20 -11.67 3.66
N ILE A 318 7.25 -11.35 4.93
CA ILE A 318 6.05 -11.16 5.75
C ILE A 318 6.02 -9.73 6.25
N GLU A 319 4.95 -8.98 5.91
CA GLU A 319 4.58 -7.82 6.69
C GLU A 319 3.73 -8.30 7.86
N TYR A 320 4.19 -8.05 9.07
CA TYR A 320 3.45 -8.44 10.28
C TYR A 320 2.90 -7.21 11.00
N GLU A 321 1.68 -7.33 11.45
CA GLU A 321 1.03 -6.33 12.30
C GLU A 321 0.43 -7.02 13.53
N SER A 322 1.08 -6.84 14.68
CA SER A 322 0.61 -7.37 15.96
C SER A 322 -0.27 -6.35 16.67
N PHE A 323 -1.52 -6.68 16.87
CA PHE A 323 -2.50 -5.83 17.54
C PHE A 323 -2.73 -6.29 18.99
N GLU A 324 -2.76 -5.37 19.97
CA GLU A 324 -2.96 -5.70 21.40
C GLU A 324 -4.17 -6.58 21.69
N TYR A 325 -5.24 -6.42 20.92
CA TYR A 325 -6.50 -7.11 21.17
C TYR A 325 -6.65 -8.43 20.41
N THR A 326 -5.72 -8.80 19.56
CA THR A 326 -5.80 -10.04 18.77
C THR A 326 -5.15 -11.23 19.43
N LYS A 327 -4.39 -11.03 20.51
CA LYS A 327 -3.54 -12.04 21.16
C LYS A 327 -2.50 -12.68 20.23
N HIS A 328 -2.36 -12.16 19.02
CA HIS A 328 -1.34 -12.61 18.07
C HIS A 328 -0.05 -11.85 18.32
N THR A 329 1.04 -12.56 18.41
CA THR A 329 2.34 -11.99 18.75
C THR A 329 3.39 -12.37 17.71
N LEU A 330 4.35 -11.49 17.50
CA LEU A 330 5.51 -11.78 16.68
C LEU A 330 6.21 -13.09 17.11
N SER A 331 6.25 -13.37 18.42
CA SER A 331 6.83 -14.60 18.94
C SER A 331 6.12 -15.88 18.45
N GLN A 332 4.81 -15.84 18.19
CA GLN A 332 4.12 -16.98 17.61
C GLN A 332 4.56 -17.22 16.16
N LEU A 333 4.68 -16.16 15.39
CA LEU A 333 5.13 -16.24 14.01
C LEU A 333 6.58 -16.72 13.91
N THR A 334 7.49 -16.14 14.70
CA THR A 334 8.91 -16.54 14.69
C THR A 334 9.09 -17.98 15.15
N LYS A 335 8.31 -18.46 16.12
CA LYS A 335 8.36 -19.86 16.54
C LYS A 335 8.02 -20.83 15.41
N VAL A 336 7.00 -20.52 14.60
CA VAL A 336 6.66 -21.34 13.43
C VAL A 336 7.81 -21.36 12.42
N LEU A 337 8.45 -20.21 12.18
CA LEU A 337 9.60 -20.12 11.27
C LEU A 337 10.82 -20.89 11.81
N ASP A 338 11.12 -20.74 13.10
CA ASP A 338 12.22 -21.47 13.75
C ASP A 338 12.04 -22.99 13.62
N ASN A 339 10.83 -23.48 13.94
CA ASN A 339 10.49 -24.90 13.82
C ASN A 339 10.51 -25.42 12.38
N SER A 340 10.26 -24.52 11.41
CA SER A 340 10.30 -24.84 9.98
C SER A 340 11.69 -24.68 9.36
N GLY A 341 12.71 -24.35 10.15
CA GLY A 341 14.11 -24.23 9.71
C GLY A 341 14.42 -22.98 8.89
N PHE A 342 13.79 -21.85 9.22
CA PHE A 342 14.09 -20.58 8.59
C PHE A 342 15.08 -19.75 9.41
N GLU A 343 16.07 -19.18 8.73
CA GLU A 343 16.79 -18.01 9.23
C GLU A 343 16.08 -16.76 8.73
N TYR A 344 15.92 -15.73 9.58
CA TYR A 344 15.18 -14.53 9.22
C TYR A 344 15.79 -13.27 9.84
N MET A 345 15.49 -12.14 9.21
CA MET A 345 15.77 -10.78 9.69
C MET A 345 14.47 -10.02 9.89
N LEU A 346 14.45 -9.22 10.95
CA LEU A 346 13.31 -8.37 11.30
C LEU A 346 13.65 -6.91 11.02
N TYR A 347 12.78 -6.24 10.30
CA TYR A 347 12.84 -4.80 10.07
C TYR A 347 11.59 -4.14 10.62
N ARG A 348 11.75 -3.13 11.45
CA ARG A 348 10.65 -2.25 11.85
C ARG A 348 10.48 -1.17 10.81
N ILE A 349 9.24 -0.95 10.36
CA ILE A 349 8.94 0.06 9.33
C ILE A 349 9.16 1.46 9.89
N ASP A 350 8.73 1.73 11.13
CA ASP A 350 8.92 3.03 11.79
C ASP A 350 9.03 2.86 13.32
N PRO A 351 10.24 2.94 13.88
CA PRO A 351 10.44 2.86 15.33
C PRO A 351 9.73 3.97 16.12
N ASN A 352 9.40 5.10 15.48
CA ASN A 352 8.69 6.20 16.13
C ASN A 352 7.18 5.99 16.13
N ARG A 353 6.63 5.32 15.11
CA ARG A 353 5.22 4.92 15.05
C ARG A 353 4.89 3.98 16.21
N ASP A 354 5.78 3.07 16.55
CA ASP A 354 5.61 2.09 17.62
C ASP A 354 5.58 2.73 19.02
N ARG A 355 6.14 3.94 19.20
CA ARG A 355 6.09 4.67 20.48
C ARG A 355 4.72 5.25 20.80
N PHE A 356 3.88 5.47 19.79
CA PHE A 356 2.57 6.13 19.92
C PHE A 356 1.39 5.20 19.63
N SER A 357 1.66 4.04 19.07
CA SER A 357 0.69 2.98 18.88
C SER A 357 1.23 1.71 19.54
N ASN A 358 0.40 0.99 20.27
CA ASN A 358 0.74 -0.33 20.78
C ASN A 358 0.78 -1.39 19.66
N LEU A 359 1.00 -0.94 18.44
CA LEU A 359 1.06 -1.74 17.24
C LEU A 359 2.54 -2.04 16.93
N LEU A 360 2.92 -3.30 17.05
CA LEU A 360 4.18 -3.79 16.51
C LEU A 360 3.96 -4.16 15.05
N SER A 361 4.51 -3.38 14.15
CA SER A 361 4.50 -3.66 12.71
C SER A 361 5.91 -3.67 12.14
N GLY A 362 6.13 -4.48 11.12
CA GLY A 362 7.42 -4.56 10.46
C GLY A 362 7.45 -5.57 9.34
N HIS A 363 8.60 -5.69 8.70
CA HIS A 363 8.86 -6.71 7.72
C HIS A 363 9.78 -7.79 8.30
N LEU A 364 9.50 -9.03 7.95
CA LEU A 364 10.31 -10.19 8.22
C LEU A 364 10.71 -10.81 6.87
N PHE A 365 12.02 -11.00 6.68
CA PHE A 365 12.57 -11.70 5.53
C PHE A 365 13.23 -12.97 6.04
N GLY A 366 12.78 -14.13 5.54
CA GLY A 366 13.32 -15.42 5.97
C GLY A 366 13.69 -16.30 4.78
N LYS A 367 14.70 -17.13 4.98
CA LYS A 367 15.12 -18.16 4.03
C LYS A 367 15.29 -19.49 4.74
N LYS A 368 14.79 -20.57 4.14
CA LYS A 368 14.94 -21.91 4.67
C LYS A 368 16.39 -22.35 4.60
N ILE A 369 16.91 -22.84 5.73
CA ILE A 369 18.27 -23.41 5.80
C ILE A 369 18.22 -24.74 5.06
N LYS A 370 19.01 -24.90 4.00
CA LYS A 370 19.21 -26.21 3.39
C LYS A 370 19.96 -27.07 4.41
N SER A 371 19.33 -28.14 4.90
CA SER A 371 20.06 -29.16 5.64
C SER A 371 21.19 -29.65 4.72
N HIS A 372 22.44 -29.44 5.11
CA HIS A 372 23.57 -30.10 4.47
C HIS A 372 23.44 -31.60 4.83
N ASN A 373 22.84 -32.38 3.93
CA ASN A 373 22.96 -33.84 3.93
C ASN A 373 24.25 -34.22 3.26
#